data_480ecd206cc45e67392e9a11c45b5fa3
#
_entry.id   480ecd206cc45e67392e9a11c45b5fa3
#
_cell.length_a   1.000
_cell.length_b   1.000
_cell.length_c   1.000
_cell.angle_alpha   90.00
_cell.angle_beta   90.00
_cell.angle_gamma   90.00
#
_symmetry.space_group_name_H-M   'P 1'
#
loop_
_entity.id
_entity.type
_entity.pdbx_description
1 polymer ?
#
loop_
_entity_poly.entity_id
_entity_poly.type
_entity_poly.pdbx_seq_one_letter_code
_entity_poly.pdbx_strand_id
1 'polypeptide(L)'
;MNSVLIVDYNSSDFTYDVYQTITLEPGEYVFSVYLQGGANGDNDVYEVYAKAGDTELASAPAVPQGWKIWQNPQIRFTVNETTEVMVGMRATATGSAWGTWDDAYLYKDVDLTPTPDVTKNGLVTVDGVTYYYIKGVVQENYTGFAKSPRTDVKYYVKSGRVSYKTTGIVKLSGVKYKVVKGVVKGIVK
;
A
#
# COMPACT_ATOMS: atom_id res chain seq x y z
N MET A 1 -9.52 15.16 -16.80
CA MET A 1 -10.52 14.97 -15.74
C MET A 1 -11.32 16.24 -15.60
N ASN A 2 -12.64 16.14 -15.37
CA ASN A 2 -13.49 17.30 -15.24
C ASN A 2 -13.67 17.61 -13.76
N SER A 3 -13.13 18.72 -13.31
CA SER A 3 -13.42 19.25 -11.98
C SER A 3 -14.90 19.67 -11.93
N VAL A 4 -15.58 19.31 -10.86
CA VAL A 4 -16.94 19.79 -10.59
C VAL A 4 -16.83 21.00 -9.67
N LEU A 5 -17.21 22.15 -10.17
CA LEU A 5 -17.32 23.37 -9.36
C LEU A 5 -18.76 23.46 -8.83
N ILE A 6 -18.91 23.39 -7.52
CA ILE A 6 -20.17 23.69 -6.84
C ILE A 6 -19.99 24.99 -6.09
N VAL A 7 -20.66 26.01 -6.57
CA VAL A 7 -20.72 27.32 -5.94
C VAL A 7 -22.18 27.65 -5.73
N ASP A 8 -22.59 27.75 -4.50
CA ASP A 8 -23.90 28.30 -4.17
C ASP A 8 -23.71 29.72 -3.65
N TYR A 9 -24.25 30.69 -4.41
CA TYR A 9 -24.30 32.10 -4.01
C TYR A 9 -25.61 32.48 -3.38
N ASN A 10 -26.51 31.50 -3.15
CA ASN A 10 -27.76 31.75 -2.47
C ASN A 10 -27.55 31.98 -0.98
N SER A 11 -28.38 32.79 -0.37
CA SER A 11 -28.36 33.03 1.07
C SER A 11 -29.06 31.93 1.88
N SER A 12 -29.48 30.85 1.24
CA SER A 12 -30.20 29.73 1.84
C SER A 12 -29.30 28.49 2.00
N ASP A 13 -29.54 27.74 3.04
CA ASP A 13 -28.90 26.45 3.25
C ASP A 13 -29.21 25.50 2.09
N PHE A 14 -28.30 24.64 1.79
CA PHE A 14 -28.41 23.69 0.69
C PHE A 14 -27.85 22.29 1.06
N THR A 15 -28.34 21.29 0.31
CA THR A 15 -27.87 19.93 0.38
C THR A 15 -27.63 19.44 -1.03
N TYR A 16 -26.50 18.78 -1.26
CA TYR A 16 -26.24 18.07 -2.50
C TYR A 16 -25.56 16.73 -2.27
N ASP A 17 -25.69 15.86 -3.25
CA ASP A 17 -25.06 14.56 -3.32
C ASP A 17 -24.56 14.33 -4.74
N VAL A 18 -23.28 14.12 -4.90
CA VAL A 18 -22.63 13.82 -6.19
C VAL A 18 -21.99 12.45 -6.10
N TYR A 19 -22.45 11.51 -6.90
CA TYR A 19 -22.02 10.14 -6.80
C TYR A 19 -21.92 9.44 -8.15
N GLN A 20 -21.27 8.29 -8.14
CA GLN A 20 -21.26 7.32 -9.22
C GLN A 20 -21.53 5.92 -8.67
N THR A 21 -22.37 5.17 -9.38
CA THR A 21 -22.62 3.76 -9.07
C THR A 21 -21.72 2.89 -9.95
N ILE A 22 -21.03 1.93 -9.34
CA ILE A 22 -20.04 1.06 -9.98
C ILE A 22 -20.24 -0.36 -9.46
N THR A 23 -20.28 -1.35 -10.36
CA THR A 23 -20.26 -2.75 -9.95
C THR A 23 -18.83 -3.13 -9.56
N LEU A 24 -18.64 -3.58 -8.34
CA LEU A 24 -17.34 -3.98 -7.78
C LEU A 24 -17.32 -5.48 -7.48
N GLU A 25 -16.20 -6.12 -7.81
CA GLU A 25 -15.89 -7.48 -7.41
C GLU A 25 -15.44 -7.55 -5.95
N PRO A 26 -15.48 -8.74 -5.30
CA PRO A 26 -14.97 -8.88 -3.94
C PRO A 26 -13.56 -8.33 -3.76
N GLY A 27 -13.33 -7.61 -2.66
CA GLY A 27 -12.03 -7.02 -2.34
C GLY A 27 -12.12 -5.83 -1.42
N GLU A 28 -10.97 -5.30 -1.09
CA GLU A 28 -10.81 -4.04 -0.36
C GLU A 28 -10.61 -2.90 -1.36
N TYR A 29 -11.23 -1.77 -1.08
CA TYR A 29 -11.22 -0.60 -1.95
C TYR A 29 -10.90 0.66 -1.17
N VAL A 30 -10.27 1.60 -1.87
CA VAL A 30 -10.05 2.97 -1.39
C VAL A 30 -10.75 3.91 -2.35
N PHE A 31 -11.55 4.82 -1.80
CA PHE A 31 -12.09 5.96 -2.51
C PHE A 31 -11.56 7.25 -1.90
N SER A 32 -11.13 8.15 -2.75
CA SER A 32 -10.65 9.48 -2.35
C SER A 32 -11.05 10.54 -3.35
N VAL A 33 -11.08 11.77 -2.87
CA VAL A 33 -11.33 12.93 -3.73
C VAL A 33 -10.57 14.13 -3.18
N TYR A 34 -10.08 15.00 -4.05
CA TYR A 34 -9.56 16.29 -3.62
C TYR A 34 -10.67 17.30 -3.54
N LEU A 35 -10.69 18.10 -2.47
CA LEU A 35 -11.64 19.18 -2.30
C LEU A 35 -11.00 20.42 -1.70
N GLN A 36 -11.53 21.57 -2.02
CA GLN A 36 -11.31 22.84 -1.32
C GLN A 36 -12.61 23.60 -1.24
N GLY A 37 -12.73 24.51 -0.30
CA GLY A 37 -13.92 25.33 -0.13
C GLY A 37 -13.83 26.19 1.11
N GLY A 38 -14.90 26.89 1.40
CA GLY A 38 -14.94 27.80 2.56
C GLY A 38 -16.31 28.42 2.80
N ALA A 39 -16.34 29.41 3.64
CA ALA A 39 -17.53 30.07 4.16
C ALA A 39 -18.47 29.09 4.89
N ASN A 40 -17.88 28.17 5.66
CA ASN A 40 -18.60 27.11 6.35
C ASN A 40 -19.29 27.65 7.61
N GLY A 41 -20.51 27.20 7.87
CA GLY A 41 -21.18 27.35 9.15
C GLY A 41 -20.78 26.27 10.16
N ASP A 42 -21.10 26.47 11.43
CA ASP A 42 -20.71 25.53 12.51
C ASP A 42 -21.37 24.16 12.38
N ASN A 43 -22.48 24.06 11.64
CA ASN A 43 -23.22 22.81 11.43
C ASN A 43 -23.07 22.22 10.02
N ASP A 44 -22.18 22.77 9.23
CA ASP A 44 -21.95 22.27 7.88
C ASP A 44 -21.30 20.88 7.91
N VAL A 45 -21.83 19.99 7.09
CA VAL A 45 -21.35 18.63 6.96
C VAL A 45 -20.89 18.41 5.52
N TYR A 46 -19.66 17.98 5.37
CA TYR A 46 -19.09 17.54 4.11
C TYR A 46 -18.48 16.17 4.33
N GLU A 47 -18.79 15.23 3.49
CA GLU A 47 -18.19 13.89 3.63
C GLU A 47 -18.05 13.16 2.29
N VAL A 48 -17.05 12.29 2.21
CA VAL A 48 -16.95 11.27 1.21
C VAL A 48 -17.56 9.98 1.75
N TYR A 49 -18.23 9.21 0.91
CA TYR A 49 -18.92 8.00 1.34
C TYR A 49 -18.87 6.89 0.29
N ALA A 50 -19.11 5.66 0.76
CA ALA A 50 -19.42 4.49 -0.06
C ALA A 50 -20.61 3.77 0.55
N LYS A 51 -21.60 3.36 -0.28
CA LYS A 51 -22.75 2.57 0.17
C LYS A 51 -23.15 1.51 -0.86
N ALA A 52 -23.70 0.39 -0.39
CA ALA A 52 -24.33 -0.64 -1.19
C ALA A 52 -25.82 -0.69 -0.85
N GLY A 53 -26.67 -0.31 -1.80
CA GLY A 53 -28.09 -0.04 -1.52
C GLY A 53 -28.23 1.01 -0.41
N ASP A 54 -28.96 0.66 0.66
CA ASP A 54 -29.15 1.53 1.82
C ASP A 54 -28.06 1.37 2.89
N THR A 55 -27.13 0.41 2.72
CA THR A 55 -26.08 0.16 3.70
C THR A 55 -24.86 1.02 3.42
N GLU A 56 -24.51 1.90 4.37
CA GLU A 56 -23.24 2.63 4.32
C GLU A 56 -22.08 1.69 4.64
N LEU A 57 -21.13 1.60 3.73
CA LEU A 57 -19.93 0.78 3.87
C LEU A 57 -18.82 1.53 4.60
N ALA A 58 -18.67 2.81 4.28
CA ALA A 58 -17.73 3.71 4.94
C ALA A 58 -18.07 5.16 4.62
N SER A 59 -17.75 6.07 5.55
CA SER A 59 -17.72 7.51 5.30
C SER A 59 -16.57 8.20 6.04
N ALA A 60 -16.16 9.36 5.57
CA ALA A 60 -15.17 10.22 6.22
C ALA A 60 -15.53 11.69 6.04
N PRO A 61 -15.47 12.47 7.12
CA PRO A 61 -15.74 13.89 7.05
C PRO A 61 -14.64 14.63 6.30
N ALA A 62 -15.01 15.74 5.70
CA ALA A 62 -14.12 16.71 5.13
C ALA A 62 -14.49 18.10 5.69
N VAL A 63 -13.48 18.94 5.93
CA VAL A 63 -13.73 20.31 6.41
C VAL A 63 -13.00 21.28 5.49
N PRO A 64 -13.71 21.92 4.54
CA PRO A 64 -13.14 22.92 3.67
C PRO A 64 -12.48 24.05 4.47
N GLN A 65 -11.23 24.40 4.13
CA GLN A 65 -10.41 25.33 4.92
C GLN A 65 -10.06 26.62 4.16
N GLY A 66 -10.56 26.79 2.96
CA GLY A 66 -10.36 28.02 2.17
C GLY A 66 -9.84 27.75 0.75
N TRP A 67 -9.63 28.87 0.04
CA TRP A 67 -9.15 28.86 -1.33
C TRP A 67 -7.70 28.37 -1.41
N LYS A 68 -7.44 27.43 -2.34
CA LYS A 68 -6.14 26.77 -2.57
C LYS A 68 -5.65 25.91 -1.40
N ILE A 69 -6.50 25.64 -0.41
CA ILE A 69 -6.20 24.70 0.66
C ILE A 69 -6.91 23.39 0.36
N TRP A 70 -6.24 22.53 -0.38
CA TRP A 70 -6.77 21.25 -0.80
C TRP A 70 -6.69 20.22 0.32
N GLN A 71 -7.78 19.49 0.47
CA GLN A 71 -7.88 18.30 1.33
C GLN A 71 -8.11 17.07 0.47
N ASN A 72 -7.71 15.90 0.98
CA ASN A 72 -7.94 14.63 0.31
C ASN A 72 -8.50 13.61 1.31
N PRO A 73 -9.79 13.73 1.68
CA PRO A 73 -10.45 12.70 2.48
C PRO A 73 -10.47 11.37 1.73
N GLN A 74 -10.23 10.29 2.49
CA GLN A 74 -10.18 8.94 1.96
C GLN A 74 -10.99 8.00 2.84
N ILE A 75 -11.66 7.04 2.21
CA ILE A 75 -12.34 5.95 2.88
C ILE A 75 -11.82 4.61 2.37
N ARG A 76 -11.83 3.62 3.26
CA ARG A 76 -11.57 2.22 2.93
C ARG A 76 -12.82 1.42 3.23
N PHE A 77 -13.17 0.49 2.34
CA PHE A 77 -14.32 -0.39 2.53
C PHE A 77 -14.07 -1.75 1.87
N THR A 78 -14.78 -2.75 2.37
CA THR A 78 -14.69 -4.14 1.87
C THR A 78 -15.98 -4.50 1.13
N VAL A 79 -15.84 -5.12 -0.03
CA VAL A 79 -16.91 -5.74 -0.78
C VAL A 79 -16.72 -7.26 -0.70
N ASN A 80 -17.70 -7.98 -0.17
CA ASN A 80 -17.62 -9.43 0.05
C ASN A 80 -18.11 -10.27 -1.13
N GLU A 81 -18.98 -9.72 -1.95
CA GLU A 81 -19.53 -10.32 -3.16
C GLU A 81 -19.70 -9.25 -4.23
N THR A 82 -19.78 -9.67 -5.52
CA THR A 82 -20.00 -8.73 -6.61
C THR A 82 -21.27 -7.92 -6.36
N THR A 83 -21.14 -6.60 -6.21
CA THR A 83 -22.25 -5.72 -5.86
C THR A 83 -22.13 -4.33 -6.46
N GLU A 84 -23.26 -3.65 -6.62
CA GLU A 84 -23.27 -2.24 -6.99
C GLU A 84 -22.97 -1.38 -5.77
N VAL A 85 -21.92 -0.57 -5.86
CA VAL A 85 -21.51 0.36 -4.84
C VAL A 85 -21.62 1.79 -5.37
N MET A 86 -22.27 2.63 -4.62
CA MET A 86 -22.30 4.06 -4.83
C MET A 86 -21.15 4.69 -4.06
N VAL A 87 -20.26 5.39 -4.74
CA VAL A 87 -19.21 6.21 -4.14
C VAL A 87 -19.44 7.66 -4.48
N GLY A 88 -19.28 8.53 -3.51
CA GLY A 88 -19.62 9.92 -3.74
C GLY A 88 -19.24 10.86 -2.62
N MET A 89 -19.73 12.02 -2.77
CA MET A 89 -19.63 13.12 -1.83
C MET A 89 -20.98 13.73 -1.60
N ARG A 90 -21.28 14.00 -0.34
CA ARG A 90 -22.48 14.76 0.06
C ARG A 90 -22.08 15.92 0.95
N ALA A 91 -22.86 16.97 0.85
CA ALA A 91 -22.75 18.12 1.75
C ALA A 91 -24.13 18.64 2.12
N THR A 92 -24.23 19.07 3.36
CA THR A 92 -25.29 19.96 3.86
C THR A 92 -24.60 21.17 4.45
N ALA A 93 -24.85 22.33 3.88
CA ALA A 93 -24.12 23.53 4.23
C ALA A 93 -25.01 24.76 4.26
N THR A 94 -24.59 25.75 5.03
CA THR A 94 -25.21 27.06 5.13
C THR A 94 -25.08 27.86 3.84
N GLY A 95 -26.00 28.74 3.60
CA GLY A 95 -25.95 29.67 2.47
C GLY A 95 -24.62 30.43 2.44
N SER A 96 -24.08 30.66 1.25
CA SER A 96 -22.77 31.25 0.95
C SER A 96 -21.57 30.32 1.10
N ALA A 97 -21.70 29.09 1.60
CA ALA A 97 -20.65 28.08 1.51
C ALA A 97 -20.36 27.76 0.04
N TRP A 98 -19.10 27.46 -0.26
CA TRP A 98 -18.65 27.15 -1.60
C TRP A 98 -17.59 26.04 -1.57
N GLY A 99 -17.48 25.30 -2.67
CA GLY A 99 -16.47 24.28 -2.79
C GLY A 99 -16.22 23.82 -4.23
N THR A 100 -15.09 23.21 -4.44
CA THR A 100 -14.74 22.53 -5.66
C THR A 100 -14.17 21.15 -5.37
N TRP A 101 -14.41 20.21 -6.27
CA TRP A 101 -13.96 18.83 -6.20
C TRP A 101 -13.15 18.48 -7.42
N ASP A 102 -12.13 17.69 -7.22
CA ASP A 102 -11.28 17.24 -8.31
C ASP A 102 -10.70 15.86 -7.97
N ASP A 103 -10.19 15.18 -9.00
CA ASP A 103 -9.41 13.96 -8.86
C ASP A 103 -10.08 12.91 -7.94
N ALA A 104 -11.33 12.52 -8.27
CA ALA A 104 -11.98 11.39 -7.64
C ALA A 104 -11.34 10.08 -8.12
N TYR A 105 -10.80 9.31 -7.18
CA TYR A 105 -10.17 8.02 -7.43
C TYR A 105 -10.84 6.91 -6.63
N LEU A 106 -11.19 5.84 -7.34
CA LEU A 106 -11.56 4.57 -6.75
C LEU A 106 -10.61 3.50 -7.26
N TYR A 107 -9.95 2.78 -6.36
CA TYR A 107 -9.07 1.68 -6.73
C TYR A 107 -9.20 0.52 -5.76
N LYS A 108 -8.98 -0.68 -6.27
CA LYS A 108 -8.88 -1.87 -5.42
C LYS A 108 -7.56 -1.81 -4.66
N ASP A 109 -7.65 -1.88 -3.33
CA ASP A 109 -6.47 -1.94 -2.46
C ASP A 109 -5.91 -3.36 -2.55
N VAL A 110 -5.07 -3.56 -3.54
CA VAL A 110 -4.37 -4.82 -3.71
C VAL A 110 -3.11 -4.76 -2.85
N ASP A 111 -2.96 -5.72 -1.95
CA ASP A 111 -1.69 -5.91 -1.28
C ASP A 111 -0.63 -6.25 -2.35
N LEU A 112 0.14 -5.24 -2.71
CA LEU A 112 1.26 -5.38 -3.66
C LEU A 112 2.48 -6.04 -3.00
N THR A 113 2.39 -6.42 -1.74
CA THR A 113 3.43 -7.24 -1.12
C THR A 113 3.48 -8.55 -1.89
N PRO A 114 4.57 -8.86 -2.60
CA PRO A 114 4.65 -10.10 -3.37
C PRO A 114 4.42 -11.27 -2.42
N THR A 115 3.39 -12.08 -2.69
CA THR A 115 3.19 -13.31 -1.94
C THR A 115 4.49 -14.12 -2.04
N PRO A 116 5.13 -14.46 -0.90
CA PRO A 116 6.39 -15.16 -0.94
C PRO A 116 6.24 -16.45 -1.75
N ASP A 117 7.07 -16.63 -2.77
CA ASP A 117 7.15 -17.90 -3.50
C ASP A 117 7.76 -18.94 -2.57
N VAL A 118 6.88 -19.62 -1.81
CA VAL A 118 7.27 -20.59 -0.78
C VAL A 118 8.10 -21.77 -1.31
N THR A 119 8.17 -21.95 -2.65
CA THR A 119 9.04 -22.93 -3.28
C THR A 119 10.52 -22.52 -3.21
N LYS A 120 10.79 -21.22 -3.05
CA LYS A 120 12.16 -20.71 -2.86
C LYS A 120 12.64 -20.99 -1.45
N ASN A 121 13.50 -21.97 -1.31
CA ASN A 121 14.18 -22.33 -0.05
C ASN A 121 15.67 -22.54 -0.26
N GLY A 122 16.49 -22.15 0.74
CA GLY A 122 17.93 -22.26 0.64
C GLY A 122 18.54 -21.21 -0.28
N LEU A 123 19.59 -21.59 -1.00
CA LEU A 123 20.28 -20.69 -1.93
C LEU A 123 19.58 -20.68 -3.29
N VAL A 124 19.02 -19.55 -3.66
CA VAL A 124 18.34 -19.32 -4.95
C VAL A 124 18.96 -18.12 -5.66
N THR A 125 19.27 -18.27 -6.95
CA THR A 125 19.79 -17.17 -7.77
C THR A 125 18.67 -16.49 -8.51
N VAL A 126 18.59 -15.16 -8.33
CA VAL A 126 17.67 -14.28 -9.02
C VAL A 126 18.48 -13.13 -9.62
N ASP A 127 18.35 -12.89 -10.91
CA ASP A 127 19.05 -11.83 -11.64
C ASP A 127 20.58 -11.80 -11.40
N GLY A 128 21.19 -13.01 -11.38
CA GLY A 128 22.63 -13.16 -11.20
C GLY A 128 23.12 -13.03 -9.75
N VAL A 129 22.24 -12.76 -8.79
CA VAL A 129 22.55 -12.69 -7.36
C VAL A 129 21.98 -13.89 -6.64
N THR A 130 22.80 -14.57 -5.83
CA THR A 130 22.35 -15.72 -5.04
C THR A 130 21.98 -15.29 -3.63
N TYR A 131 20.72 -15.44 -3.29
CA TYR A 131 20.11 -15.10 -2.00
C TYR A 131 19.83 -16.35 -1.17
N TYR A 132 19.77 -16.17 0.13
CA TYR A 132 19.32 -17.22 1.06
C TYR A 132 17.85 -16.97 1.43
N TYR A 133 17.01 -17.95 1.08
CA TYR A 133 15.55 -17.92 1.30
C TYR A 133 15.13 -18.93 2.36
N ILE A 134 14.09 -18.56 3.13
CA ILE A 134 13.28 -19.48 3.94
C ILE A 134 11.82 -19.23 3.59
N LYS A 135 11.13 -20.27 3.09
CA LYS A 135 9.72 -20.21 2.69
C LYS A 135 9.39 -18.99 1.82
N GLY A 136 10.18 -18.75 0.81
CA GLY A 136 9.99 -17.66 -0.14
C GLY A 136 10.45 -16.26 0.33
N VAL A 137 10.91 -16.13 1.57
CA VAL A 137 11.38 -14.86 2.13
C VAL A 137 12.90 -14.82 2.16
N VAL A 138 13.47 -13.75 1.59
CA VAL A 138 14.93 -13.50 1.68
C VAL A 138 15.30 -13.21 3.13
N GLN A 139 16.32 -13.89 3.61
CA GLN A 139 16.82 -13.72 4.98
C GLN A 139 17.88 -12.62 5.04
N GLU A 140 17.50 -11.38 4.87
CA GLU A 140 18.40 -10.23 4.71
C GLU A 140 19.38 -10.03 5.88
N ASN A 141 19.00 -10.41 7.08
CA ASN A 141 19.84 -10.30 8.29
C ASN A 141 20.72 -11.55 8.51
N TYR A 142 20.55 -12.59 7.69
CA TYR A 142 21.31 -13.81 7.87
C TYR A 142 22.78 -13.65 7.45
N THR A 143 23.69 -13.94 8.37
CA THR A 143 25.12 -14.08 8.09
C THR A 143 25.59 -15.42 8.62
N GLY A 144 26.07 -16.28 7.74
CA GLY A 144 26.39 -17.65 8.10
C GLY A 144 26.81 -18.50 6.90
N PHE A 145 26.58 -19.78 7.01
CA PHE A 145 26.87 -20.73 5.93
C PHE A 145 25.59 -21.41 5.47
N ALA A 146 25.35 -21.44 4.17
CA ALA A 146 24.26 -22.16 3.56
C ALA A 146 24.77 -23.13 2.49
N LYS A 147 24.09 -24.29 2.42
CA LYS A 147 24.41 -25.33 1.45
C LYS A 147 23.66 -25.13 0.16
N SER A 148 24.26 -25.31 -0.98
CA SER A 148 23.58 -25.30 -2.27
C SER A 148 22.56 -26.45 -2.34
N PRO A 149 21.32 -26.21 -2.78
CA PRO A 149 20.34 -27.29 -2.95
C PRO A 149 20.69 -28.28 -4.08
N ARG A 150 21.59 -27.88 -4.99
CA ARG A 150 21.97 -28.68 -6.16
C ARG A 150 23.31 -29.37 -6.01
N THR A 151 24.13 -28.93 -5.05
CA THR A 151 25.48 -29.47 -4.84
C THR A 151 25.75 -29.48 -3.34
N ASP A 152 26.69 -30.31 -2.89
CA ASP A 152 27.11 -30.31 -1.49
C ASP A 152 27.98 -29.12 -1.08
N VAL A 153 28.15 -28.17 -1.98
CA VAL A 153 28.99 -26.99 -1.76
C VAL A 153 28.33 -26.06 -0.73
N LYS A 154 29.10 -25.72 0.29
CA LYS A 154 28.71 -24.76 1.33
C LYS A 154 29.26 -23.38 1.00
N TYR A 155 28.39 -22.39 1.01
CA TYR A 155 28.73 -21.00 0.71
C TYR A 155 28.65 -20.13 1.97
N TYR A 156 29.49 -19.09 2.01
CA TYR A 156 29.37 -18.02 2.97
C TYR A 156 28.33 -17.00 2.51
N VAL A 157 27.32 -16.81 3.33
CA VAL A 157 26.25 -15.84 3.16
C VAL A 157 26.51 -14.66 4.09
N LYS A 158 26.38 -13.45 3.59
CA LYS A 158 26.47 -12.22 4.37
C LYS A 158 25.28 -11.34 4.00
N SER A 159 24.51 -10.93 5.01
CA SER A 159 23.30 -10.12 4.82
C SER A 159 22.38 -10.72 3.75
N GLY A 160 22.04 -11.99 3.91
CA GLY A 160 21.12 -12.72 3.03
C GLY A 160 21.63 -13.09 1.65
N ARG A 161 22.89 -12.76 1.29
CA ARG A 161 23.45 -12.99 -0.06
C ARG A 161 24.74 -13.79 0.00
N VAL A 162 24.97 -14.65 -0.99
CA VAL A 162 26.26 -15.33 -1.12
C VAL A 162 27.34 -14.30 -1.43
N SER A 163 28.38 -14.28 -0.61
CA SER A 163 29.48 -13.32 -0.74
C SER A 163 30.61 -13.89 -1.57
N TYR A 164 30.48 -13.97 -2.89
CA TYR A 164 31.50 -14.49 -3.82
C TYR A 164 32.84 -13.73 -3.78
N LYS A 165 32.82 -12.49 -3.30
CA LYS A 165 34.06 -11.69 -3.15
C LYS A 165 34.87 -12.09 -1.91
N THR A 166 34.26 -12.83 -0.96
CA THR A 166 34.95 -13.20 0.27
C THR A 166 35.99 -14.29 0.02
N THR A 167 37.26 -13.99 0.29
CA THR A 167 38.37 -14.91 0.32
C THR A 167 39.21 -14.62 1.56
N GLY A 168 39.51 -15.65 2.37
CA GLY A 168 40.25 -15.49 3.62
C GLY A 168 39.67 -16.34 4.74
N ILE A 169 39.96 -15.94 5.97
CA ILE A 169 39.44 -16.58 7.19
C ILE A 169 38.19 -15.85 7.68
N VAL A 170 37.10 -16.58 7.80
CA VAL A 170 35.85 -16.11 8.38
C VAL A 170 35.64 -16.76 9.75
N LYS A 171 35.40 -15.98 10.79
CA LYS A 171 35.09 -16.49 12.13
C LYS A 171 33.55 -16.49 12.31
N LEU A 172 33.00 -17.66 12.60
CA LEU A 172 31.57 -17.83 12.84
C LEU A 172 31.40 -18.68 14.11
N SER A 173 30.64 -18.16 15.07
CA SER A 173 30.41 -18.83 16.38
C SER A 173 31.71 -19.31 17.04
N GLY A 174 32.78 -18.51 16.99
CA GLY A 174 34.07 -18.82 17.59
C GLY A 174 35.01 -19.68 16.74
N VAL A 175 34.49 -20.33 15.70
CA VAL A 175 35.27 -21.23 14.82
C VAL A 175 35.78 -20.47 13.59
N LYS A 176 37.06 -20.74 13.21
CA LYS A 176 37.67 -20.15 12.02
C LYS A 176 37.48 -21.07 10.81
N TYR A 177 37.06 -20.51 9.69
CA TYR A 177 36.83 -21.23 8.44
C TYR A 177 37.60 -20.56 7.30
N LYS A 178 38.24 -21.39 6.45
CA LYS A 178 38.79 -20.91 5.19
C LYS A 178 37.68 -20.78 4.15
N VAL A 179 37.54 -19.59 3.60
CA VAL A 179 36.59 -19.28 2.51
C VAL A 179 37.40 -18.84 1.29
N VAL A 180 37.03 -19.32 0.11
CA VAL A 180 37.65 -18.92 -1.16
C VAL A 180 36.54 -18.60 -2.16
N LYS A 181 36.45 -17.35 -2.62
CA LYS A 181 35.41 -16.85 -3.52
C LYS A 181 34.01 -17.27 -3.05
N GLY A 182 33.74 -17.05 -1.76
CA GLY A 182 32.45 -17.38 -1.14
C GLY A 182 32.27 -18.87 -0.79
N VAL A 183 33.10 -19.77 -1.27
CA VAL A 183 33.01 -21.21 -0.98
C VAL A 183 33.76 -21.55 0.31
N VAL A 184 33.07 -22.22 1.23
CA VAL A 184 33.67 -22.70 2.50
C VAL A 184 34.48 -23.93 2.21
N LYS A 185 35.79 -23.87 2.52
CA LYS A 185 36.76 -24.97 2.27
C LYS A 185 37.01 -25.86 3.48
N GLY A 186 36.72 -25.38 4.69
CA GLY A 186 36.90 -26.15 5.91
C GLY A 186 37.29 -25.31 7.11
N ILE A 187 37.44 -25.97 8.25
CA ILE A 187 37.89 -25.36 9.50
C ILE A 187 39.41 -25.16 9.46
N VAL A 188 39.84 -24.03 9.99
CA VAL A 188 41.27 -23.73 10.20
C VAL A 188 41.56 -23.98 11.68
N LYS A 189 42.46 -24.88 11.93
CA LYS A 189 42.98 -25.17 13.25
C LYS A 189 43.88 -24.04 13.77
#